data_f0f428723f6aa33a522d6fe8ea639ecb
#
_entry.id   f0f428723f6aa33a522d6fe8ea639ecb
#
_cell.length_a   1.000
_cell.length_b   1.000
_cell.length_c   1.000
_cell.angle_alpha   90.00
_cell.angle_beta   90.00
_cell.angle_gamma   90.00
#
_symmetry.space_group_name_H-M   'P 1'
#
loop_
_entity.id
_entity.type
_entity.pdbx_description
1 polymer ?
#
loop_
_entity_poly.entity_id
_entity_poly.type
_entity_poly.pdbx_seq_one_letter_code
_entity_poly.pdbx_strand_id
1 'polypeptide(L)'
;EELENPDSKLATQVIAEDGEILTTFHIENRSYVTFGELSQNLVNAAVATEDVRFYNHSGIDFKSLGRVAVKTLLGGDSSQGGGSTITQQLAKTLYPRQDVSSRIPGFSKVKMVWIKLKEWVTAVKLERSYTKDEIMNMYMNAIFFGSNAYGIKAASQTFFAKSPSDLTIEEAAT
;
A
#
# COMPACT_ATOMS: atom_id res chain seq x y z
N GLU A 1 -10.51 -4.80 -15.56
CA GLU A 1 -9.99 -3.68 -16.40
C GLU A 1 -9.50 -2.51 -15.56
N GLU A 2 -10.26 -2.00 -14.57
CA GLU A 2 -9.76 -0.92 -13.66
C GLU A 2 -8.62 -1.37 -12.73
N LEU A 3 -8.54 -2.66 -12.40
CA LEU A 3 -7.46 -3.22 -11.57
C LEU A 3 -6.19 -3.51 -12.37
N GLU A 4 -6.32 -3.75 -13.66
CA GLU A 4 -5.21 -4.05 -14.56
C GLU A 4 -4.57 -2.78 -15.13
N ASN A 5 -5.31 -1.67 -15.14
CA ASN A 5 -4.82 -0.40 -15.68
C ASN A 5 -5.44 0.78 -14.90
N PRO A 6 -5.00 1.01 -13.65
CA PRO A 6 -5.47 2.17 -12.90
C PRO A 6 -5.07 3.46 -13.64
N ASP A 7 -5.94 4.47 -13.65
CA ASP A 7 -5.65 5.81 -14.18
C ASP A 7 -4.43 6.40 -13.47
N SER A 8 -3.25 6.11 -14.00
CA SER A 8 -1.98 6.58 -13.46
C SER A 8 -1.67 7.96 -14.05
N LYS A 9 -1.51 8.95 -13.19
CA LYS A 9 -1.00 10.27 -13.56
C LYS A 9 0.49 10.13 -13.88
N LEU A 10 0.78 9.81 -15.14
CA LEU A 10 2.15 9.64 -15.62
C LEU A 10 2.92 10.97 -15.60
N ALA A 11 4.22 10.87 -15.44
CA ALA A 11 5.12 12.01 -15.50
C ALA A 11 5.15 12.61 -16.92
N THR A 12 5.13 13.93 -17.03
CA THR A 12 5.34 14.65 -18.28
C THR A 12 6.84 14.91 -18.44
N GLN A 13 7.44 14.44 -19.51
CA GLN A 13 8.85 14.70 -19.83
C GLN A 13 8.95 15.90 -20.77
N VAL A 14 9.88 16.79 -20.49
CA VAL A 14 10.32 17.85 -21.40
C VAL A 14 11.59 17.36 -22.09
N ILE A 15 11.48 17.15 -23.39
CA ILE A 15 12.55 16.61 -24.22
C ILE A 15 13.09 17.73 -25.12
N ALA A 16 14.40 17.90 -25.20
CA ALA A 16 15.04 18.82 -26.11
C ALA A 16 14.92 18.32 -27.57
N GLU A 17 15.19 19.20 -28.54
CA GLU A 17 15.07 18.87 -29.97
C GLU A 17 16.04 17.75 -30.41
N ASP A 18 17.13 17.55 -29.69
CA ASP A 18 18.12 16.49 -29.87
C ASP A 18 17.74 15.15 -29.20
N GLY A 19 16.58 15.12 -28.50
CA GLY A 19 16.09 13.95 -27.80
C GLY A 19 16.56 13.81 -26.34
N GLU A 20 17.36 14.75 -25.82
CA GLU A 20 17.77 14.74 -24.42
C GLU A 20 16.59 15.13 -23.48
N ILE A 21 16.42 14.41 -22.37
CA ILE A 21 15.40 14.74 -21.37
C ILE A 21 15.92 15.89 -20.51
N LEU A 22 15.37 17.08 -20.70
CA LEU A 22 15.74 18.28 -19.94
C LEU A 22 15.20 18.23 -18.51
N THR A 23 13.98 17.79 -18.33
CA THR A 23 13.37 17.64 -17.02
C THR A 23 12.11 16.77 -17.09
N THR A 24 11.66 16.28 -15.93
CA THR A 24 10.44 15.52 -15.81
C THR A 24 9.55 16.18 -14.78
N PHE A 25 8.35 16.57 -15.18
CA PHE A 25 7.32 17.07 -14.29
C PHE A 25 6.34 15.95 -13.96
N HIS A 26 6.11 15.70 -12.67
CA HIS A 26 5.10 14.77 -12.23
C HIS A 26 4.17 15.43 -11.22
N ILE A 27 2.88 15.21 -11.38
CA ILE A 27 1.89 15.52 -10.35
C ILE A 27 2.11 14.53 -9.18
N GLU A 28 2.39 13.27 -9.53
CA GLU A 28 2.80 12.20 -8.62
C GLU A 28 4.05 11.52 -9.19
N ASN A 29 5.11 11.40 -8.42
CA ASN A 29 6.31 10.65 -8.84
C ASN A 29 5.99 9.15 -8.74
N ARG A 30 5.56 8.54 -9.85
CA ARG A 30 5.23 7.11 -9.96
C ARG A 30 6.08 6.43 -11.01
N SER A 31 6.68 5.34 -10.63
CA SER A 31 7.37 4.40 -11.52
C SER A 31 7.08 3.00 -11.05
N TYR A 32 6.80 2.10 -11.97
CA TYR A 32 6.45 0.72 -11.64
C TYR A 32 7.65 -0.20 -11.68
N VAL A 33 7.60 -1.23 -10.85
CA VAL A 33 8.52 -2.38 -10.85
C VAL A 33 7.73 -3.67 -10.94
N THR A 34 8.35 -4.69 -11.50
CA THR A 34 7.86 -6.07 -11.43
C THR A 34 8.26 -6.70 -10.08
N PHE A 35 7.59 -7.79 -9.67
CA PHE A 35 7.92 -8.48 -8.43
C PHE A 35 9.39 -8.97 -8.40
N GLY A 36 9.93 -9.40 -9.54
CA GLY A 36 11.32 -9.84 -9.66
C GLY A 36 12.37 -8.72 -9.46
N GLU A 37 11.97 -7.46 -9.52
CA GLU A 37 12.83 -6.30 -9.25
C GLU A 37 12.79 -5.87 -7.76
N LEU A 38 11.95 -6.50 -6.94
CA LEU A 38 11.92 -6.27 -5.50
C LEU A 38 12.99 -7.12 -4.81
N SER A 39 13.80 -6.51 -3.93
CA SER A 39 14.69 -7.30 -3.09
C SER A 39 13.89 -8.15 -2.10
N GLN A 40 14.39 -9.35 -1.78
CA GLN A 40 13.77 -10.20 -0.76
C GLN A 40 13.76 -9.51 0.62
N ASN A 41 14.76 -8.69 0.91
CA ASN A 41 14.83 -7.89 2.13
C ASN A 41 13.65 -6.94 2.25
N LEU A 42 13.28 -6.26 1.15
CA LEU A 42 12.16 -5.35 1.10
C LEU A 42 10.81 -6.07 1.33
N VAL A 43 10.61 -7.21 0.66
CA VAL A 43 9.40 -8.03 0.86
C VAL A 43 9.32 -8.50 2.31
N ASN A 44 10.43 -8.99 2.86
CA ASN A 44 10.49 -9.46 4.25
C ASN A 44 10.23 -8.31 5.25
N ALA A 45 10.79 -7.12 5.01
CA ALA A 45 10.58 -5.95 5.85
C ALA A 45 9.10 -5.54 5.86
N ALA A 46 8.46 -5.45 4.69
CA ALA A 46 7.04 -5.13 4.60
C ALA A 46 6.16 -6.16 5.31
N VAL A 47 6.44 -7.45 5.13
CA VAL A 47 5.71 -8.52 5.83
C VAL A 47 5.92 -8.44 7.34
N ALA A 48 7.15 -8.21 7.79
CA ALA A 48 7.46 -8.14 9.23
C ALA A 48 6.83 -6.94 9.93
N THR A 49 6.73 -5.79 9.25
CA THR A 49 6.21 -4.56 9.82
C THR A 49 4.69 -4.44 9.70
N GLU A 50 4.14 -4.76 8.54
CA GLU A 50 2.74 -4.48 8.23
C GLU A 50 1.83 -5.69 8.46
N ASP A 51 2.28 -6.90 8.10
CA ASP A 51 1.42 -8.07 8.10
C ASP A 51 2.23 -9.38 8.23
N VAL A 52 2.72 -9.66 9.43
CA VAL A 52 3.60 -10.81 9.72
C VAL A 52 3.02 -12.17 9.29
N ARG A 53 1.70 -12.24 9.08
CA ARG A 53 1.03 -13.46 8.62
C ARG A 53 0.44 -13.34 7.21
N PHE A 54 0.94 -12.42 6.42
CA PHE A 54 0.47 -12.14 5.06
C PHE A 54 0.24 -13.40 4.23
N TYR A 55 1.18 -14.33 4.24
CA TYR A 55 1.10 -15.59 3.49
C TYR A 55 0.15 -16.64 4.08
N ASN A 56 -0.43 -16.39 5.28
CA ASN A 56 -1.22 -17.37 6.04
C ASN A 56 -2.71 -17.05 6.12
N HIS A 57 -3.18 -15.97 5.49
CA HIS A 57 -4.59 -15.60 5.48
C HIS A 57 -5.04 -15.18 4.08
N SER A 58 -6.36 -15.08 3.86
CA SER A 58 -6.98 -14.70 2.58
C SER A 58 -7.62 -13.30 2.67
N GLY A 59 -6.78 -12.27 2.87
CA GLY A 59 -7.16 -10.86 2.90
C GLY A 59 -7.58 -10.33 4.27
N ILE A 60 -8.04 -11.17 5.18
CA ILE A 60 -8.42 -10.78 6.55
C ILE A 60 -7.68 -11.67 7.54
N ASP A 61 -6.97 -11.05 8.48
CA ASP A 61 -6.30 -11.73 9.56
C ASP A 61 -7.14 -11.68 10.85
N PHE A 62 -8.02 -12.67 11.03
CA PHE A 62 -8.89 -12.76 12.21
C PHE A 62 -8.12 -12.89 13.53
N LYS A 63 -6.92 -13.49 13.53
CA LYS A 63 -6.09 -13.59 14.74
C LYS A 63 -5.52 -12.24 15.14
N SER A 64 -5.06 -11.43 14.20
CA SER A 64 -4.63 -10.04 14.46
C SER A 64 -5.79 -9.18 14.93
N LEU A 65 -6.96 -9.29 14.30
CA LEU A 65 -8.16 -8.58 14.73
C LEU A 65 -8.56 -8.94 16.17
N GLY A 66 -8.57 -10.23 16.50
CA GLY A 66 -8.85 -10.71 17.86
C GLY A 66 -7.84 -10.15 18.88
N ARG A 67 -6.55 -10.15 18.55
CA ARG A 67 -5.50 -9.60 19.41
C ARG A 67 -5.71 -8.09 19.66
N VAL A 68 -6.00 -7.32 18.61
CA VAL A 68 -6.28 -5.88 18.73
C VAL A 68 -7.54 -5.63 19.56
N ALA A 69 -8.62 -6.38 19.32
CA ALA A 69 -9.86 -6.25 20.09
C ALA A 69 -9.64 -6.50 21.59
N VAL A 70 -8.93 -7.57 21.95
CA VAL A 70 -8.62 -7.90 23.34
C VAL A 70 -7.76 -6.82 23.98
N LYS A 71 -6.71 -6.35 23.29
CA LYS A 71 -5.85 -5.25 23.80
C LYS A 71 -6.65 -3.97 24.05
N THR A 72 -7.52 -3.59 23.11
CA THR A 72 -8.35 -2.38 23.24
C THR A 72 -9.34 -2.51 24.40
N LEU A 73 -9.95 -3.68 24.61
CA LEU A 73 -10.87 -3.93 25.71
C LEU A 73 -10.18 -3.91 27.10
N LEU A 74 -8.91 -4.33 27.16
CA LEU A 74 -8.13 -4.36 28.39
C LEU A 74 -7.44 -2.99 28.70
N GLY A 75 -7.79 -1.94 27.96
CA GLY A 75 -7.23 -0.59 28.17
C GLY A 75 -5.78 -0.43 27.69
N GLY A 76 -5.30 -1.34 26.86
CA GLY A 76 -3.98 -1.25 26.24
C GLY A 76 -3.94 -0.16 25.17
N ASP A 77 -2.76 0.46 25.03
CA ASP A 77 -2.51 1.46 24.00
C ASP A 77 -2.71 0.86 22.61
N SER A 78 -3.66 1.41 21.85
CA SER A 78 -4.00 0.98 20.49
C SER A 78 -2.94 1.35 19.44
N SER A 79 -1.87 2.05 19.86
CA SER A 79 -0.79 2.52 18.98
C SER A 79 0.16 1.40 18.50
N GLN A 80 0.16 0.24 19.15
CA GLN A 80 1.06 -0.86 18.83
C GLN A 80 0.45 -1.89 17.88
N GLY A 81 0.52 -1.62 16.59
CA GLY A 81 0.27 -2.55 15.50
C GLY A 81 -1.17 -2.54 14.97
N GLY A 82 -1.29 -2.18 13.71
CA GLY A 82 -2.55 -2.17 12.98
C GLY A 82 -3.16 -3.57 12.86
N GLY A 83 -4.48 -3.66 12.95
CA GLY A 83 -5.23 -4.88 12.64
C GLY A 83 -5.57 -5.01 11.14
N SER A 84 -5.00 -4.15 10.29
CA SER A 84 -5.23 -4.18 8.85
C SER A 84 -4.12 -4.95 8.13
N THR A 85 -4.50 -5.81 7.19
CA THR A 85 -3.58 -6.59 6.37
C THR A 85 -3.03 -5.75 5.21
N ILE A 86 -1.93 -6.19 4.59
CA ILE A 86 -1.38 -5.61 3.34
C ILE A 86 -2.47 -5.54 2.27
N THR A 87 -3.25 -6.61 2.08
CA THR A 87 -4.33 -6.65 1.09
C THR A 87 -5.45 -5.65 1.39
N GLN A 88 -5.77 -5.40 2.67
CA GLN A 88 -6.74 -4.36 3.04
C GLN A 88 -6.21 -2.95 2.82
N GLN A 89 -4.91 -2.73 3.05
CA GLN A 89 -4.26 -1.45 2.76
C GLN A 89 -4.23 -1.19 1.25
N LEU A 90 -3.91 -2.20 0.44
CA LEU A 90 -3.99 -2.13 -1.02
C LEU A 90 -5.42 -1.81 -1.48
N ALA A 91 -6.43 -2.53 -0.96
CA ALA A 91 -7.83 -2.28 -1.28
C ALA A 91 -8.26 -0.83 -1.00
N LYS A 92 -7.80 -0.25 0.12
CA LYS A 92 -8.04 1.15 0.48
C LYS A 92 -7.34 2.13 -0.48
N THR A 93 -6.16 1.80 -0.97
CA THR A 93 -5.38 2.64 -1.89
C THR A 93 -5.99 2.62 -3.28
N LEU A 94 -6.39 1.46 -3.78
CA LEU A 94 -7.04 1.31 -5.09
C LEU A 94 -8.45 1.90 -5.14
N TYR A 95 -9.17 1.84 -4.01
CA TYR A 95 -10.53 2.38 -3.88
C TYR A 95 -10.58 3.41 -2.74
N PRO A 96 -10.08 4.64 -3.01
CA PRO A 96 -10.04 5.69 -2.00
C PRO A 96 -11.43 5.96 -1.44
N ARG A 97 -11.49 6.23 -0.16
CA ARG A 97 -12.74 6.62 0.50
C ARG A 97 -13.25 7.91 -0.12
N GLN A 98 -14.45 7.89 -0.69
CA GLN A 98 -15.12 9.12 -1.03
C GLN A 98 -15.42 9.87 0.28
N ASP A 99 -14.95 11.11 0.38
CA ASP A 99 -15.23 11.97 1.53
C ASP A 99 -16.73 12.17 1.68
N VAL A 100 -17.25 11.52 2.69
CA VAL A 100 -18.65 11.70 3.03
C VAL A 100 -18.70 12.35 4.41
N SER A 101 -18.53 13.64 4.44
CA SER A 101 -18.83 14.45 5.61
C SER A 101 -20.32 14.36 5.95
N SER A 102 -20.68 13.47 6.88
CA SER A 102 -22.04 13.47 7.42
C SER A 102 -22.09 14.43 8.61
N ARG A 103 -22.90 15.46 8.52
CA ARG A 103 -23.17 16.41 9.59
C ARG A 103 -23.98 15.84 10.76
N ILE A 104 -24.32 14.55 10.74
CA ILE A 104 -25.20 13.90 11.74
C ILE A 104 -24.34 13.18 12.78
N PRO A 105 -24.35 13.58 14.07
CA PRO A 105 -23.65 12.89 15.15
C PRO A 105 -24.16 11.45 15.29
N GLY A 106 -23.25 10.48 15.42
CA GLY A 106 -23.57 9.05 15.53
C GLY A 106 -23.61 8.28 14.20
N PHE A 107 -23.93 8.91 13.10
CA PHE A 107 -23.93 8.29 11.76
C PHE A 107 -22.51 8.00 11.25
N SER A 108 -21.53 8.71 11.77
CA SER A 108 -20.11 8.54 11.40
C SER A 108 -19.55 7.19 11.81
N LYS A 109 -19.92 6.65 12.97
CA LYS A 109 -19.44 5.33 13.46
C LYS A 109 -19.97 4.19 12.61
N VAL A 110 -21.28 4.17 12.36
CA VAL A 110 -21.92 3.13 11.52
C VAL A 110 -21.35 3.16 10.11
N LYS A 111 -21.09 4.35 9.58
CA LYS A 111 -20.50 4.53 8.27
C LYS A 111 -19.05 4.06 8.21
N MET A 112 -18.24 4.32 9.24
CA MET A 112 -16.87 3.80 9.33
C MET A 112 -16.85 2.27 9.32
N VAL A 113 -17.77 1.63 10.03
CA VAL A 113 -17.92 0.16 10.00
C VAL A 113 -18.28 -0.32 8.60
N TRP A 114 -19.22 0.35 7.92
CA TRP A 114 -19.61 0.00 6.55
C TRP A 114 -18.46 0.15 5.54
N ILE A 115 -17.68 1.22 5.64
CA ILE A 115 -16.48 1.43 4.82
C ILE A 115 -15.49 0.29 5.08
N LYS A 116 -15.26 -0.06 6.34
CA LYS A 116 -14.33 -1.13 6.71
C LYS A 116 -14.79 -2.50 6.18
N LEU A 117 -16.08 -2.78 6.19
CA LEU A 117 -16.64 -3.99 5.58
C LEU A 117 -16.42 -4.04 4.07
N LYS A 118 -16.57 -2.90 3.37
CA LYS A 118 -16.24 -2.82 1.93
C LYS A 118 -14.76 -3.11 1.67
N GLU A 119 -13.84 -2.54 2.46
CA GLU A 119 -12.40 -2.86 2.36
C GLU A 119 -12.16 -4.36 2.54
N TRP A 120 -12.82 -5.01 3.49
CA TRP A 120 -12.68 -6.46 3.72
C TRP A 120 -13.19 -7.28 2.54
N VAL A 121 -14.35 -6.95 2.00
CA VAL A 121 -14.90 -7.64 0.81
C VAL A 121 -13.96 -7.47 -0.38
N THR A 122 -13.42 -6.26 -0.59
CA THR A 122 -12.47 -5.99 -1.67
C THR A 122 -11.17 -6.77 -1.46
N ALA A 123 -10.63 -6.79 -0.24
CA ALA A 123 -9.44 -7.57 0.08
C ALA A 123 -9.62 -9.07 -0.20
N VAL A 124 -10.76 -9.65 0.19
CA VAL A 124 -11.06 -11.06 -0.11
C VAL A 124 -11.19 -11.30 -1.62
N LYS A 125 -11.76 -10.36 -2.38
CA LYS A 125 -11.82 -10.47 -3.84
C LYS A 125 -10.43 -10.43 -4.48
N LEU A 126 -9.56 -9.53 -4.03
CA LEU A 126 -8.16 -9.47 -4.49
C LEU A 126 -7.45 -10.80 -4.25
N GLU A 127 -7.55 -11.37 -3.06
CA GLU A 127 -6.94 -12.67 -2.72
C GLU A 127 -7.50 -13.87 -3.50
N ARG A 128 -8.69 -13.75 -4.04
CA ARG A 128 -9.27 -14.77 -4.94
C ARG A 128 -8.81 -14.63 -6.38
N SER A 129 -8.41 -13.43 -6.78
CA SER A 129 -8.08 -13.10 -8.17
C SER A 129 -6.58 -13.05 -8.44
N TYR A 130 -5.77 -12.82 -7.41
CA TYR A 130 -4.33 -12.60 -7.50
C TYR A 130 -3.57 -13.45 -6.49
N THR A 131 -2.37 -13.85 -6.86
CA THR A 131 -1.41 -14.52 -5.97
C THR A 131 -0.87 -13.55 -4.92
N LYS A 132 -0.27 -14.07 -3.85
CA LYS A 132 0.38 -13.25 -2.82
C LYS A 132 1.48 -12.35 -3.38
N ASP A 133 2.26 -12.85 -4.31
CA ASP A 133 3.35 -12.10 -4.93
C ASP A 133 2.81 -10.97 -5.82
N GLU A 134 1.73 -11.20 -6.55
CA GLU A 134 1.04 -10.16 -7.33
C GLU A 134 0.44 -9.09 -6.40
N ILE A 135 -0.18 -9.48 -5.29
CA ILE A 135 -0.73 -8.54 -4.30
C ILE A 135 0.40 -7.72 -3.67
N MET A 136 1.53 -8.34 -3.29
CA MET A 136 2.70 -7.65 -2.77
C MET A 136 3.25 -6.67 -3.80
N ASN A 137 3.38 -7.08 -5.06
CA ASN A 137 3.84 -6.22 -6.13
C ASN A 137 2.93 -5.00 -6.34
N MET A 138 1.60 -5.22 -6.41
CA MET A 138 0.62 -4.14 -6.49
C MET A 138 0.71 -3.19 -5.28
N TYR A 139 0.86 -3.74 -4.07
CA TYR A 139 1.01 -2.97 -2.84
C TYR A 139 2.25 -2.07 -2.90
N MET A 140 3.42 -2.63 -3.21
CA MET A 140 4.68 -1.89 -3.31
C MET A 140 4.67 -0.80 -4.38
N ASN A 141 3.91 -0.99 -5.45
CA ASN A 141 3.76 0.00 -6.51
C ASN A 141 2.71 1.08 -6.18
N ALA A 142 1.78 0.82 -5.27
CA ALA A 142 0.63 1.69 -5.02
C ALA A 142 0.78 2.60 -3.80
N ILE A 143 1.55 2.20 -2.78
CA ILE A 143 1.62 2.94 -1.51
C ILE A 143 2.42 4.23 -1.64
N PHE A 144 2.04 5.20 -0.79
CA PHE A 144 2.72 6.48 -0.68
C PHE A 144 3.77 6.43 0.43
N PHE A 145 5.04 6.67 0.09
CA PHE A 145 6.18 6.64 1.01
C PHE A 145 6.59 8.01 1.55
N GLY A 146 5.84 9.08 1.24
CA GLY A 146 6.24 10.45 1.60
C GLY A 146 7.04 11.12 0.48
N SER A 147 7.38 12.41 0.67
CA SER A 147 8.18 13.20 -0.27
C SER A 147 7.74 13.10 -1.74
N ASN A 148 6.44 13.04 -1.98
CA ASN A 148 5.81 12.83 -3.30
C ASN A 148 6.23 11.52 -4.00
N ALA A 149 6.77 10.54 -3.26
CA ALA A 149 7.16 9.24 -3.79
C ALA A 149 5.99 8.24 -3.68
N TYR A 150 5.42 7.90 -4.82
CA TYR A 150 4.37 6.89 -4.96
C TYR A 150 4.96 5.62 -5.56
N GLY A 151 4.90 4.53 -4.80
CA GLY A 151 5.51 3.26 -5.13
C GLY A 151 6.98 3.18 -4.78
N ILE A 152 7.45 1.96 -4.60
CA ILE A 152 8.78 1.65 -4.08
C ILE A 152 9.92 2.12 -4.98
N LYS A 153 9.73 2.13 -6.30
CA LYS A 153 10.78 2.59 -7.23
C LYS A 153 11.07 4.08 -7.04
N ALA A 154 10.02 4.89 -6.93
CA ALA A 154 10.17 6.31 -6.66
C ALA A 154 10.76 6.54 -5.26
N ALA A 155 10.33 5.78 -4.26
CA ALA A 155 10.81 5.88 -2.90
C ALA A 155 12.30 5.52 -2.79
N SER A 156 12.72 4.36 -3.31
CA SER A 156 14.12 3.93 -3.27
C SER A 156 15.06 4.89 -3.98
N GLN A 157 14.62 5.45 -5.10
CA GLN A 157 15.40 6.48 -5.80
C GLN A 157 15.46 7.79 -5.02
N THR A 158 14.34 8.23 -4.43
CA THR A 158 14.26 9.50 -3.69
C THR A 158 15.07 9.47 -2.40
N PHE A 159 14.99 8.39 -1.63
CA PHE A 159 15.61 8.32 -0.30
C PHE A 159 17.03 7.75 -0.32
N PHE A 160 17.34 6.85 -1.26
CA PHE A 160 18.60 6.09 -1.26
C PHE A 160 19.38 6.20 -2.57
N ALA A 161 18.83 6.83 -3.63
CA ALA A 161 19.40 6.88 -4.98
C ALA A 161 19.76 5.49 -5.53
N LYS A 162 18.94 4.47 -5.21
CA LYS A 162 19.15 3.06 -5.55
C LYS A 162 17.93 2.45 -6.24
N SER A 163 18.14 1.31 -6.92
CA SER A 163 17.06 0.44 -7.36
C SER A 163 16.45 -0.30 -6.16
N PRO A 164 15.15 -0.66 -6.17
CA PRO A 164 14.53 -1.50 -5.14
C PRO A 164 15.21 -2.85 -4.94
N SER A 165 15.84 -3.41 -6.00
CA SER A 165 16.61 -4.65 -5.93
C SER A 165 17.88 -4.52 -5.08
N ASP A 166 18.44 -3.32 -4.96
CA ASP A 166 19.75 -3.05 -4.37
C ASP A 166 19.68 -2.51 -2.94
N LEU A 167 18.46 -2.42 -2.38
CA LEU A 167 18.26 -1.99 -1.00
C LEU A 167 18.85 -2.97 -0.01
N THR A 168 19.65 -2.47 0.93
CA THR A 168 20.14 -3.27 2.07
C THR A 168 19.00 -3.58 3.03
N ILE A 169 19.26 -4.41 4.04
CA ILE A 169 18.25 -4.75 5.06
C ILE A 169 17.82 -3.50 5.83
N GLU A 170 18.77 -2.64 6.20
CA GLU A 170 18.54 -1.40 6.94
C GLU A 170 17.71 -0.41 6.12
N GLU A 171 18.05 -0.22 4.85
CA GLU A 171 17.32 0.65 3.92
C GLU A 171 15.90 0.12 3.65
N ALA A 172 15.75 -1.19 3.53
CA ALA A 172 14.45 -1.82 3.32
C ALA A 172 13.54 -1.77 4.56
N ALA A 173 14.11 -1.60 5.75
CA ALA A 173 13.38 -1.51 7.03
C ALA A 173 13.04 -0.06 7.46
N THR A 174 13.47 0.94 6.68
CA THR A 174 13.21 2.37 6.93
C THR A 174 11.91 2.83 6.28
#